data_895b0dcb22f4c890ea133d8e8f9865ab
#
_entry.id   895b0dcb22f4c890ea133d8e8f9865ab
#
_cell.length_a   1.000
_cell.length_b   1.000
_cell.length_c   1.000
_cell.angle_alpha   90.00
_cell.angle_beta   90.00
_cell.angle_gamma   90.00
#
_symmetry.space_group_name_H-M   'P 1'
#
loop_
_entity.id
_entity.type
_entity.pdbx_description
1 polymer ?
#
loop_
_entity_poly.entity_id
_entity_poly.type
_entity_poly.pdbx_seq_one_letter_code
_entity_poly.pdbx_strand_id
1 'polypeptide(L)'
;MTVRTQYEADLTALKAALVEMGQNSAAAVEAALEALCTADAEAAAAIVKGDGRINNMERDIEHRCMTLLLRQQPVAGDLRRISTAIKVVTDIERMGDHAADIAEIIPHLVTVRRDGDPAVSQAIRMGQKAHKMILDALAALAGEDEPAAQKVIAADDEVDYDFNAIKHTLAEEIAADPAKVDAALDLLMVIKYLERIGDHAVNVAEWVEFVRTGRYHNENMF
;
A
#
# COMPACT_ATOMS: atom_id res chain seq x y z
N MET A 1 -36.50 -8.78 -5.94
CA MET A 1 -35.16 -9.04 -6.50
C MET A 1 -34.92 -10.52 -6.55
N THR A 2 -34.34 -11.04 -7.64
CA THR A 2 -33.94 -12.45 -7.68
C THR A 2 -32.72 -12.67 -6.80
N VAL A 3 -32.49 -13.90 -6.33
CA VAL A 3 -31.28 -14.25 -5.51
C VAL A 3 -30.00 -13.87 -6.25
N ARG A 4 -29.95 -14.06 -7.57
CA ARG A 4 -28.80 -13.70 -8.41
C ARG A 4 -28.56 -12.18 -8.47
N THR A 5 -29.60 -11.36 -8.60
CA THR A 5 -29.48 -9.90 -8.63
C THR A 5 -28.92 -9.36 -7.30
N GLN A 6 -29.33 -9.97 -6.17
CA GLN A 6 -28.80 -9.60 -4.86
C GLN A 6 -27.32 -9.97 -4.75
N TYR A 7 -26.94 -11.15 -5.22
CA TYR A 7 -25.54 -11.59 -5.19
C TYR A 7 -24.61 -10.72 -6.05
N GLU A 8 -25.03 -10.31 -7.22
CA GLU A 8 -24.28 -9.37 -8.08
C GLU A 8 -24.11 -8.00 -7.40
N ALA A 9 -25.15 -7.53 -6.70
CA ALA A 9 -25.06 -6.30 -5.90
C ALA A 9 -24.08 -6.45 -4.74
N ASP A 10 -24.06 -7.60 -4.06
CA ASP A 10 -23.16 -7.88 -2.93
C ASP A 10 -21.68 -7.94 -3.41
N LEU A 11 -21.40 -8.53 -4.58
CA LEU A 11 -20.05 -8.52 -5.18
C LEU A 11 -19.61 -7.11 -5.57
N THR A 12 -20.53 -6.31 -6.11
CA THR A 12 -20.25 -4.90 -6.44
C THR A 12 -19.93 -4.10 -5.17
N ALA A 13 -20.69 -4.31 -4.10
CA ALA A 13 -20.48 -3.66 -2.81
C ALA A 13 -19.16 -4.10 -2.15
N LEU A 14 -18.76 -5.37 -2.32
CA LEU A 14 -17.47 -5.87 -1.85
C LEU A 14 -16.31 -5.15 -2.56
N LYS A 15 -16.37 -5.05 -3.89
CA LYS A 15 -15.33 -4.32 -4.66
C LYS A 15 -15.27 -2.84 -4.28
N ALA A 16 -16.41 -2.18 -4.10
CA ALA A 16 -16.47 -0.79 -3.66
C ALA A 16 -15.83 -0.59 -2.27
N ALA A 17 -16.07 -1.53 -1.34
CA ALA A 17 -15.47 -1.48 0.00
C ALA A 17 -13.94 -1.65 -0.04
N LEU A 18 -13.41 -2.53 -0.89
CA LEU A 18 -11.96 -2.66 -1.10
C LEU A 18 -11.33 -1.37 -1.63
N VAL A 19 -11.96 -0.75 -2.63
CA VAL A 19 -11.47 0.52 -3.21
C VAL A 19 -11.53 1.64 -2.16
N GLU A 20 -12.60 1.72 -1.37
CA GLU A 20 -12.72 2.70 -0.28
C GLU A 20 -11.62 2.50 0.78
N MET A 21 -11.37 1.26 1.20
CA MET A 21 -10.28 0.94 2.13
C MET A 21 -8.91 1.34 1.55
N GLY A 22 -8.65 1.01 0.29
CA GLY A 22 -7.41 1.40 -0.39
C GLY A 22 -7.23 2.91 -0.49
N GLN A 23 -8.30 3.67 -0.73
CA GLN A 23 -8.26 5.14 -0.70
C GLN A 23 -7.91 5.68 0.69
N ASN A 24 -8.38 5.04 1.78
CA ASN A 24 -7.97 5.42 3.14
C ASN A 24 -6.49 5.12 3.40
N SER A 25 -5.97 3.97 2.93
CA SER A 25 -4.54 3.64 3.03
C SER A 25 -3.68 4.58 2.20
N ALA A 26 -4.09 4.93 0.97
CA ALA A 26 -3.41 5.92 0.15
C ALA A 26 -3.36 7.30 0.83
N ALA A 27 -4.48 7.74 1.42
CA ALA A 27 -4.54 9.00 2.15
C ALA A 27 -3.63 9.00 3.40
N ALA A 28 -3.49 7.86 4.09
CA ALA A 28 -2.55 7.73 5.21
C ALA A 28 -1.10 7.85 4.74
N VAL A 29 -0.73 7.22 3.61
CA VAL A 29 0.60 7.35 3.01
C VAL A 29 0.89 8.80 2.59
N GLU A 30 -0.05 9.47 1.93
CA GLU A 30 0.08 10.87 1.53
C GLU A 30 0.29 11.78 2.76
N ALA A 31 -0.51 11.58 3.81
CA ALA A 31 -0.38 12.33 5.06
C ALA A 31 0.98 12.08 5.74
N ALA A 32 1.50 10.84 5.73
CA ALA A 32 2.82 10.52 6.28
C ALA A 32 3.94 11.23 5.49
N LEU A 33 3.84 11.29 4.17
CA LEU A 33 4.81 12.02 3.32
C LEU A 33 4.73 13.53 3.56
N GLU A 34 3.54 14.08 3.76
CA GLU A 34 3.36 15.51 4.09
C GLU A 34 3.93 15.83 5.48
N ALA A 35 3.64 15.00 6.49
CA ALA A 35 4.19 15.15 7.84
C ALA A 35 5.73 15.03 7.84
N LEU A 36 6.30 14.14 7.03
CA LEU A 36 7.75 14.03 6.85
C LEU A 36 8.33 15.28 6.16
N CYS A 37 7.64 15.82 5.16
CA CYS A 37 8.05 17.02 4.42
C CYS A 37 8.03 18.28 5.29
N THR A 38 6.99 18.43 6.11
CA THR A 38 6.76 19.61 6.95
C THR A 38 7.37 19.48 8.36
N ALA A 39 7.94 18.30 8.65
CA ALA A 39 8.48 17.98 9.98
C ALA A 39 7.41 18.09 11.10
N ASP A 40 6.15 17.71 10.79
CA ASP A 40 4.99 17.85 11.66
C ASP A 40 4.76 16.60 12.52
N ALA A 41 5.27 16.61 13.76
CA ALA A 41 5.11 15.51 14.70
C ALA A 41 3.65 15.35 15.21
N GLU A 42 2.83 16.40 15.22
CA GLU A 42 1.43 16.32 15.62
C GLU A 42 0.59 15.62 14.53
N ALA A 43 0.81 15.98 13.27
CA ALA A 43 0.21 15.29 12.13
C ALA A 43 0.62 13.80 12.11
N ALA A 44 1.89 13.49 12.35
CA ALA A 44 2.39 12.13 12.46
C ALA A 44 1.67 11.33 13.55
N ALA A 45 1.52 11.88 14.75
CA ALA A 45 0.79 11.24 15.85
C ALA A 45 -0.71 10.99 15.51
N ALA A 46 -1.32 11.85 14.71
CA ALA A 46 -2.71 11.69 14.26
C ALA A 46 -2.84 10.49 13.27
N ILE A 47 -1.83 10.26 12.42
CA ILE A 47 -1.81 9.12 11.49
C ILE A 47 -1.76 7.81 12.27
N VAL A 48 -0.82 7.68 13.22
CA VAL A 48 -0.68 6.49 14.08
C VAL A 48 -2.00 6.18 14.80
N LYS A 49 -2.66 7.21 15.34
CA LYS A 49 -3.95 7.03 16.03
C LYS A 49 -5.09 6.63 15.08
N GLY A 50 -5.01 7.03 13.81
CA GLY A 50 -6.04 6.77 12.79
C GLY A 50 -6.00 5.35 12.20
N ASP A 51 -4.90 4.63 12.35
CA ASP A 51 -4.65 3.32 11.75
C ASP A 51 -5.75 2.28 12.06
N GLY A 52 -6.24 2.22 13.28
CA GLY A 52 -7.31 1.30 13.68
C GLY A 52 -8.59 1.35 12.82
N ARG A 53 -8.79 2.41 12.01
CA ARG A 53 -9.92 2.49 11.07
C ARG A 53 -9.72 1.54 9.88
N ILE A 54 -8.51 1.47 9.32
CA ILE A 54 -8.17 0.60 8.19
C ILE A 54 -8.30 -0.86 8.63
N ASN A 55 -7.80 -1.22 9.81
CA ASN A 55 -7.89 -2.55 10.41
C ASN A 55 -9.34 -3.00 10.65
N ASN A 56 -10.24 -2.08 11.00
CA ASN A 56 -11.67 -2.38 11.12
C ASN A 56 -12.31 -2.63 9.74
N MET A 57 -11.92 -1.85 8.71
CA MET A 57 -12.41 -2.06 7.34
C MET A 57 -11.95 -3.41 6.78
N GLU A 58 -10.71 -3.84 7.07
CA GLU A 58 -10.22 -5.18 6.71
C GLU A 58 -11.14 -6.26 7.25
N ARG A 59 -11.39 -6.28 8.58
CA ARG A 59 -12.26 -7.26 9.25
C ARG A 59 -13.67 -7.31 8.65
N ASP A 60 -14.25 -6.13 8.35
CA ASP A 60 -15.57 -6.04 7.75
C ASP A 60 -15.60 -6.65 6.33
N ILE A 61 -14.55 -6.40 5.53
CA ILE A 61 -14.41 -6.95 4.18
C ILE A 61 -14.21 -8.46 4.24
N GLU A 62 -13.33 -8.97 5.10
CA GLU A 62 -13.16 -10.41 5.31
C GLU A 62 -14.46 -11.10 5.71
N HIS A 63 -15.21 -10.51 6.65
CA HIS A 63 -16.52 -11.04 7.06
C HIS A 63 -17.52 -11.09 5.90
N ARG A 64 -17.53 -10.07 5.03
CA ARG A 64 -18.37 -10.07 3.81
C ARG A 64 -17.94 -11.17 2.84
N CYS A 65 -16.64 -11.37 2.61
CA CYS A 65 -16.12 -12.45 1.77
C CYS A 65 -16.56 -13.82 2.29
N MET A 66 -16.40 -14.09 3.58
CA MET A 66 -16.82 -15.36 4.19
C MET A 66 -18.34 -15.57 4.09
N THR A 67 -19.12 -14.51 4.28
CA THR A 67 -20.59 -14.56 4.14
C THR A 67 -21.01 -14.92 2.71
N LEU A 68 -20.35 -14.33 1.69
CA LEU A 68 -20.61 -14.65 0.28
C LEU A 68 -20.28 -16.10 -0.06
N LEU A 69 -19.14 -16.61 0.42
CA LEU A 69 -18.75 -18.02 0.23
C LEU A 69 -19.75 -18.98 0.85
N LEU A 70 -20.23 -18.69 2.06
CA LEU A 70 -21.17 -19.56 2.79
C LEU A 70 -22.56 -19.58 2.18
N ARG A 71 -23.04 -18.44 1.65
CA ARG A 71 -24.45 -18.31 1.22
C ARG A 71 -24.71 -18.67 -0.23
N GLN A 72 -23.71 -18.55 -1.13
CA GLN A 72 -23.98 -18.44 -2.56
C GLN A 72 -23.33 -19.51 -3.44
N GLN A 73 -22.49 -20.41 -2.93
CA GLN A 73 -21.76 -21.39 -3.74
C GLN A 73 -21.17 -20.78 -5.03
N PRO A 74 -20.24 -19.80 -4.92
CA PRO A 74 -19.74 -19.07 -6.06
C PRO A 74 -19.04 -20.00 -7.07
N VAL A 75 -19.21 -19.70 -8.37
CA VAL A 75 -18.60 -20.48 -9.45
C VAL A 75 -17.49 -19.67 -10.13
N ALA A 76 -16.47 -20.37 -10.59
CA ALA A 76 -15.37 -19.90 -11.42
C ALA A 76 -15.00 -18.38 -11.24
N GLY A 77 -15.59 -17.50 -12.04
CA GLY A 77 -15.28 -16.07 -12.04
C GLY A 77 -15.61 -15.36 -10.72
N ASP A 78 -16.75 -15.70 -10.11
CA ASP A 78 -17.15 -15.08 -8.84
C ASP A 78 -16.26 -15.56 -7.67
N LEU A 79 -15.87 -16.84 -7.70
CA LEU A 79 -14.92 -17.38 -6.73
C LEU A 79 -13.56 -16.67 -6.84
N ARG A 80 -13.07 -16.39 -8.06
CA ARG A 80 -11.83 -15.63 -8.25
C ARG A 80 -11.93 -14.21 -7.67
N ARG A 81 -13.06 -13.50 -7.89
CA ARG A 81 -13.27 -12.17 -7.32
C ARG A 81 -13.25 -12.17 -5.79
N ILE A 82 -13.92 -13.14 -5.15
CA ILE A 82 -13.94 -13.25 -3.69
C ILE A 82 -12.56 -13.65 -3.17
N SER A 83 -11.86 -14.59 -3.82
CA SER A 83 -10.50 -14.99 -3.45
C SER A 83 -9.51 -13.83 -3.56
N THR A 84 -9.62 -13.05 -4.63
CA THR A 84 -8.84 -11.81 -4.81
C THR A 84 -9.12 -10.82 -3.69
N ALA A 85 -10.40 -10.61 -3.34
CA ALA A 85 -10.76 -9.69 -2.27
C ALA A 85 -10.12 -10.07 -0.92
N ILE A 86 -10.11 -11.38 -0.57
CA ILE A 86 -9.49 -11.90 0.66
C ILE A 86 -7.96 -11.66 0.68
N LYS A 87 -7.30 -11.69 -0.48
CA LYS A 87 -5.86 -11.46 -0.57
C LYS A 87 -5.51 -9.98 -0.57
N VAL A 88 -6.17 -9.23 -1.43
CA VAL A 88 -5.94 -7.79 -1.61
C VAL A 88 -6.24 -6.99 -0.35
N VAL A 89 -7.24 -7.40 0.46
CA VAL A 89 -7.58 -6.68 1.69
C VAL A 89 -6.40 -6.60 2.66
N THR A 90 -5.63 -7.68 2.79
CA THR A 90 -4.43 -7.70 3.64
C THR A 90 -3.30 -6.82 3.06
N ASP A 91 -3.09 -6.84 1.73
CA ASP A 91 -2.09 -5.96 1.11
C ASP A 91 -2.46 -4.47 1.31
N ILE A 92 -3.74 -4.14 1.23
CA ILE A 92 -4.23 -2.77 1.49
C ILE A 92 -4.03 -2.36 2.95
N GLU A 93 -4.30 -3.25 3.90
CA GLU A 93 -4.05 -3.02 5.34
C GLU A 93 -2.56 -2.76 5.58
N ARG A 94 -1.66 -3.58 5.01
CA ARG A 94 -0.21 -3.42 5.14
C ARG A 94 0.31 -2.08 4.63
N MET A 95 -0.28 -1.54 3.57
CA MET A 95 0.07 -0.18 3.12
C MET A 95 -0.29 0.88 4.18
N GLY A 96 -1.43 0.72 4.87
CA GLY A 96 -1.84 1.58 5.98
C GLY A 96 -0.91 1.44 7.19
N ASP A 97 -0.62 0.20 7.61
CA ASP A 97 0.33 -0.11 8.68
C ASP A 97 1.68 0.60 8.43
N HIS A 98 2.24 0.47 7.20
CA HIS A 98 3.52 1.09 6.88
C HIS A 98 3.46 2.62 6.84
N ALA A 99 2.31 3.22 6.55
CA ALA A 99 2.14 4.66 6.71
C ALA A 99 2.21 5.07 8.20
N ALA A 100 1.62 4.29 9.10
CA ALA A 100 1.72 4.49 10.54
C ALA A 100 3.16 4.26 11.05
N ASP A 101 3.85 3.20 10.59
CA ASP A 101 5.25 2.92 10.90
C ASP A 101 6.17 4.11 10.52
N ILE A 102 5.96 4.69 9.32
CA ILE A 102 6.68 5.89 8.89
C ILE A 102 6.38 7.07 9.83
N ALA A 103 5.10 7.26 10.17
CA ALA A 103 4.69 8.34 11.05
C ALA A 103 5.29 8.22 12.47
N GLU A 104 5.47 7.02 13.00
CA GLU A 104 6.13 6.79 14.31
C GLU A 104 7.59 7.26 14.33
N ILE A 105 8.29 7.22 13.19
CA ILE A 105 9.70 7.62 13.08
C ILE A 105 9.86 9.15 12.96
N ILE A 106 8.90 9.85 12.37
CA ILE A 106 8.98 11.29 12.07
C ILE A 106 9.38 12.15 13.29
N PRO A 107 8.78 11.98 14.49
CA PRO A 107 9.14 12.81 15.64
C PRO A 107 10.63 12.76 16.02
N HIS A 108 11.29 11.61 15.82
CA HIS A 108 12.72 11.49 16.05
C HIS A 108 13.53 12.12 14.93
N LEU A 109 13.20 11.86 13.67
CA LEU A 109 13.86 12.44 12.50
C LEU A 109 13.89 13.97 12.53
N VAL A 110 12.80 14.60 12.95
CA VAL A 110 12.69 16.07 13.06
C VAL A 110 13.69 16.66 14.03
N THR A 111 14.10 15.92 15.07
CA THR A 111 15.05 16.41 16.07
C THR A 111 16.50 16.31 15.61
N VAL A 112 16.82 15.43 14.66
CA VAL A 112 18.20 15.08 14.28
C VAL A 112 18.57 15.47 12.84
N ARG A 113 17.58 15.67 11.97
CA ARG A 113 17.78 16.15 10.58
C ARG A 113 17.31 17.59 10.41
N ARG A 114 17.99 18.32 9.51
CA ARG A 114 17.68 19.74 9.23
C ARG A 114 16.67 19.84 8.10
N ASP A 115 15.91 20.93 8.10
CA ASP A 115 15.05 21.29 6.96
C ASP A 115 15.88 21.32 5.66
N GLY A 116 15.31 20.76 4.60
CA GLY A 116 15.95 20.72 3.28
C GLY A 116 17.03 19.63 3.14
N ASP A 117 17.09 18.65 4.05
CA ASP A 117 17.99 17.50 3.92
C ASP A 117 17.78 16.78 2.58
N PRO A 118 18.85 16.62 1.76
CA PRO A 118 18.71 16.00 0.44
C PRO A 118 18.22 14.56 0.48
N ALA A 119 18.60 13.76 1.50
CA ALA A 119 18.19 12.37 1.62
C ALA A 119 16.71 12.26 1.99
N VAL A 120 16.20 13.14 2.88
CA VAL A 120 14.75 13.25 3.16
C VAL A 120 13.97 13.64 1.90
N SER A 121 14.48 14.62 1.14
CA SER A 121 13.86 15.03 -0.12
C SER A 121 13.81 13.91 -1.16
N GLN A 122 14.82 13.03 -1.20
CA GLN A 122 14.83 11.84 -2.05
C GLN A 122 13.81 10.80 -1.55
N ALA A 123 13.73 10.55 -0.24
CA ALA A 123 12.73 9.66 0.36
C ALA A 123 11.30 10.12 0.05
N ILE A 124 11.01 11.41 0.15
CA ILE A 124 9.70 11.97 -0.21
C ILE A 124 9.37 11.71 -1.70
N ARG A 125 10.31 11.90 -2.64
CA ARG A 125 10.08 11.61 -4.06
C ARG A 125 9.84 10.12 -4.31
N MET A 126 10.59 9.24 -3.67
CA MET A 126 10.37 7.79 -3.69
C MET A 126 8.95 7.46 -3.19
N GLY A 127 8.54 8.06 -2.06
CA GLY A 127 7.22 7.87 -1.48
C GLY A 127 6.09 8.35 -2.39
N GLN A 128 6.28 9.46 -3.12
CA GLN A 128 5.32 9.93 -4.13
C GLN A 128 5.12 8.92 -5.27
N LYS A 129 6.19 8.21 -5.68
CA LYS A 129 6.09 7.12 -6.66
C LYS A 129 5.30 5.94 -6.09
N ALA A 130 5.64 5.49 -4.88
CA ALA A 130 4.91 4.41 -4.21
C ALA A 130 3.42 4.77 -3.99
N HIS A 131 3.12 5.99 -3.56
CA HIS A 131 1.74 6.48 -3.45
C HIS A 131 1.00 6.45 -4.80
N LYS A 132 1.66 6.86 -5.88
CA LYS A 132 1.09 6.77 -7.23
C LYS A 132 0.80 5.31 -7.62
N MET A 133 1.68 4.37 -7.29
CA MET A 133 1.45 2.94 -7.53
C MET A 133 0.19 2.44 -6.81
N ILE A 134 -0.07 2.88 -5.56
CA ILE A 134 -1.32 2.54 -4.85
C ILE A 134 -2.53 3.01 -5.66
N LEU A 135 -2.56 4.28 -6.06
CA LEU A 135 -3.70 4.84 -6.80
C LEU A 135 -3.94 4.13 -8.13
N ASP A 136 -2.87 3.82 -8.87
CA ASP A 136 -2.93 3.11 -10.14
C ASP A 136 -3.40 1.65 -9.94
N ALA A 137 -2.93 0.96 -8.88
CA ALA A 137 -3.37 -0.39 -8.54
C ALA A 137 -4.85 -0.44 -8.15
N LEU A 138 -5.33 0.54 -7.37
CA LEU A 138 -6.75 0.66 -7.02
C LEU A 138 -7.63 0.95 -8.25
N ALA A 139 -7.15 1.78 -9.19
CA ALA A 139 -7.85 2.03 -10.44
C ALA A 139 -7.93 0.76 -11.30
N ALA A 140 -6.83 0.00 -11.41
CA ALA A 140 -6.78 -1.28 -12.09
C ALA A 140 -7.73 -2.30 -11.43
N LEU A 141 -7.77 -2.38 -10.09
CA LEU A 141 -8.67 -3.24 -9.34
C LEU A 141 -10.15 -2.87 -9.58
N ALA A 142 -10.49 -1.59 -9.55
CA ALA A 142 -11.84 -1.11 -9.80
C ALA A 142 -12.33 -1.45 -11.21
N GLY A 143 -11.44 -1.32 -12.22
CA GLY A 143 -11.73 -1.60 -13.63
C GLY A 143 -11.55 -3.06 -14.04
N GLU A 144 -10.95 -3.90 -13.20
CA GLU A 144 -10.42 -5.23 -13.59
C GLU A 144 -9.54 -5.10 -14.86
N ASP A 145 -8.68 -4.06 -14.88
CA ASP A 145 -7.88 -3.62 -16.03
C ASP A 145 -6.47 -4.22 -15.97
N GLU A 146 -6.26 -5.33 -16.67
CA GLU A 146 -4.98 -6.04 -16.74
C GLU A 146 -3.85 -5.17 -17.36
N PRO A 147 -4.02 -4.42 -18.47
CA PRO A 147 -3.01 -3.49 -18.96
C PRO A 147 -2.61 -2.40 -17.98
N ALA A 148 -3.54 -1.91 -17.16
CA ALA A 148 -3.23 -0.96 -16.10
C ALA A 148 -2.43 -1.63 -14.96
N ALA A 149 -2.79 -2.85 -14.57
CA ALA A 149 -2.06 -3.63 -13.58
C ALA A 149 -0.60 -3.88 -13.99
N GLN A 150 -0.36 -4.26 -15.25
CA GLN A 150 1.00 -4.46 -15.78
C GLN A 150 1.88 -3.19 -15.68
N LYS A 151 1.29 -1.99 -15.80
CA LYS A 151 2.03 -0.73 -15.62
C LYS A 151 2.42 -0.50 -14.18
N VAL A 152 1.59 -0.92 -13.22
CA VAL A 152 1.93 -0.83 -11.78
C VAL A 152 3.11 -1.75 -11.48
N ILE A 153 3.06 -3.01 -11.96
CA ILE A 153 4.15 -3.97 -11.77
C ILE A 153 5.48 -3.43 -12.36
N ALA A 154 5.43 -2.83 -13.55
CA ALA A 154 6.62 -2.25 -14.16
C ALA A 154 7.13 -0.97 -13.47
N ALA A 155 6.28 -0.26 -12.73
CA ALA A 155 6.68 0.96 -12.03
C ALA A 155 7.52 0.68 -10.76
N ASP A 156 7.50 -0.53 -10.25
CA ASP A 156 8.23 -0.96 -9.06
C ASP A 156 9.75 -0.83 -9.22
N ASP A 157 10.27 -1.11 -10.41
CA ASP A 157 11.70 -0.95 -10.72
C ASP A 157 12.23 0.47 -10.39
N GLU A 158 11.37 1.50 -10.50
CA GLU A 158 11.77 2.88 -10.17
C GLU A 158 11.84 3.12 -8.66
N VAL A 159 10.96 2.50 -7.87
CA VAL A 159 10.96 2.58 -6.40
C VAL A 159 12.17 1.82 -5.85
N ASP A 160 12.45 0.65 -6.37
CA ASP A 160 13.62 -0.17 -6.03
C ASP A 160 14.95 0.54 -6.35
N TYR A 161 15.01 1.22 -7.50
CA TYR A 161 16.16 2.03 -7.86
C TYR A 161 16.39 3.16 -6.85
N ASP A 162 15.33 3.91 -6.51
CA ASP A 162 15.42 5.01 -5.54
C ASP A 162 15.82 4.50 -4.15
N PHE A 163 15.24 3.38 -3.69
CA PHE A 163 15.63 2.73 -2.44
C PHE A 163 17.13 2.44 -2.37
N ASN A 164 17.67 1.80 -3.43
CA ASN A 164 19.09 1.46 -3.46
C ASN A 164 19.99 2.69 -3.53
N ALA A 165 19.60 3.74 -4.26
CA ALA A 165 20.32 4.99 -4.35
C ALA A 165 20.37 5.73 -3.01
N ILE A 166 19.23 5.86 -2.32
CA ILE A 166 19.16 6.53 -1.01
C ILE A 166 19.94 5.74 0.04
N LYS A 167 19.80 4.41 0.07
CA LYS A 167 20.57 3.54 0.96
C LYS A 167 22.08 3.74 0.82
N HIS A 168 22.56 3.90 -0.42
CA HIS A 168 23.98 4.18 -0.67
C HIS A 168 24.39 5.55 -0.13
N THR A 169 23.59 6.60 -0.37
CA THR A 169 23.80 7.94 0.17
C THR A 169 23.90 7.93 1.71
N LEU A 170 22.99 7.20 2.38
CA LEU A 170 23.00 7.07 3.84
C LEU A 170 24.27 6.37 4.35
N ALA A 171 24.73 5.34 3.65
CA ALA A 171 25.98 4.66 4.00
C ALA A 171 27.20 5.60 3.87
N GLU A 172 27.25 6.44 2.84
CA GLU A 172 28.29 7.47 2.67
C GLU A 172 28.21 8.54 3.76
N GLU A 173 27.00 8.98 4.15
CA GLU A 173 26.81 9.92 5.27
C GLU A 173 27.36 9.37 6.59
N ILE A 174 27.07 8.10 6.92
CA ILE A 174 27.56 7.44 8.13
C ILE A 174 29.09 7.33 8.10
N ALA A 175 29.67 6.97 6.94
CA ALA A 175 31.13 6.86 6.79
C ALA A 175 31.84 8.19 6.94
N ALA A 176 31.21 9.30 6.49
CA ALA A 176 31.77 10.66 6.61
C ALA A 176 31.61 11.24 8.02
N ASP A 177 30.50 10.93 8.69
CA ASP A 177 30.20 11.41 10.04
C ASP A 177 29.42 10.34 10.83
N PRO A 178 30.11 9.50 11.63
CA PRO A 178 29.49 8.46 12.45
C PRO A 178 28.44 8.96 13.46
N ALA A 179 28.45 10.26 13.81
CA ALA A 179 27.41 10.82 14.70
C ALA A 179 26.02 10.87 14.06
N LYS A 180 25.93 10.72 12.74
CA LYS A 180 24.64 10.68 12.00
C LYS A 180 24.01 9.29 11.92
N VAL A 181 24.61 8.26 12.52
CA VAL A 181 24.16 6.87 12.35
C VAL A 181 22.69 6.68 12.71
N ASP A 182 22.23 7.21 13.85
CA ASP A 182 20.84 7.02 14.31
C ASP A 182 19.84 7.65 13.32
N ALA A 183 20.09 8.89 12.90
CA ALA A 183 19.25 9.57 11.91
C ALA A 183 19.26 8.90 10.53
N ALA A 184 20.38 8.32 10.12
CA ALA A 184 20.49 7.59 8.87
C ALA A 184 19.74 6.24 8.92
N LEU A 185 19.79 5.54 10.06
CA LEU A 185 19.06 4.30 10.28
C LEU A 185 17.55 4.54 10.32
N ASP A 186 17.07 5.60 10.96
CA ASP A 186 15.68 5.98 10.96
C ASP A 186 15.17 6.26 9.53
N LEU A 187 15.94 7.05 8.75
CA LEU A 187 15.55 7.31 7.36
C LEU A 187 15.63 6.05 6.49
N LEU A 188 16.57 5.13 6.78
CA LEU A 188 16.62 3.82 6.12
C LEU A 188 15.34 3.01 6.39
N MET A 189 14.79 3.07 7.62
CA MET A 189 13.53 2.42 7.93
C MET A 189 12.36 3.06 7.18
N VAL A 190 12.31 4.39 7.11
CA VAL A 190 11.30 5.10 6.31
C VAL A 190 11.32 4.64 4.85
N ILE A 191 12.48 4.65 4.19
CA ILE A 191 12.55 4.21 2.78
C ILE A 191 12.25 2.72 2.62
N LYS A 192 12.55 1.88 3.62
CA LYS A 192 12.16 0.45 3.59
C LYS A 192 10.66 0.26 3.68
N TYR A 193 9.95 1.06 4.48
CA TYR A 193 8.49 1.03 4.50
C TYR A 193 7.88 1.55 3.18
N LEU A 194 8.49 2.57 2.57
CA LEU A 194 8.06 3.06 1.26
C LEU A 194 8.23 2.02 0.14
N GLU A 195 9.33 1.27 0.14
CA GLU A 195 9.54 0.15 -0.80
C GLU A 195 8.48 -0.93 -0.57
N ARG A 196 8.22 -1.33 0.69
CA ARG A 196 7.16 -2.31 0.99
C ARG A 196 5.76 -1.86 0.56
N ILE A 197 5.48 -0.57 0.62
CA ILE A 197 4.22 -0.02 0.08
C ILE A 197 4.15 -0.27 -1.43
N GLY A 198 5.25 -0.09 -2.17
CA GLY A 198 5.36 -0.44 -3.58
C GLY A 198 5.12 -1.92 -3.83
N ASP A 199 5.80 -2.81 -3.08
CA ASP A 199 5.62 -4.27 -3.13
C ASP A 199 4.15 -4.67 -2.97
N HIS A 200 3.43 -4.09 -1.97
CA HIS A 200 2.01 -4.38 -1.76
C HIS A 200 1.12 -3.84 -2.88
N ALA A 201 1.47 -2.72 -3.52
CA ALA A 201 0.75 -2.24 -4.69
C ALA A 201 0.96 -3.17 -5.91
N VAL A 202 2.14 -3.75 -6.08
CA VAL A 202 2.43 -4.82 -7.06
C VAL A 202 1.56 -6.04 -6.77
N ASN A 203 1.50 -6.52 -5.52
CA ASN A 203 0.64 -7.65 -5.15
C ASN A 203 -0.81 -7.40 -5.54
N VAL A 204 -1.36 -6.22 -5.25
CA VAL A 204 -2.73 -5.85 -5.68
C VAL A 204 -2.88 -5.95 -7.20
N ALA A 205 -1.92 -5.45 -7.98
CA ALA A 205 -1.94 -5.50 -9.43
C ALA A 205 -1.87 -6.94 -9.97
N GLU A 206 -1.05 -7.81 -9.40
CA GLU A 206 -0.98 -9.23 -9.76
C GLU A 206 -2.31 -9.95 -9.49
N TRP A 207 -3.02 -9.60 -8.41
CA TRP A 207 -4.35 -10.14 -8.14
C TRP A 207 -5.41 -9.64 -9.13
N VAL A 208 -5.24 -8.46 -9.76
CA VAL A 208 -6.10 -8.01 -10.87
C VAL A 208 -5.90 -8.91 -12.08
N GLU A 209 -4.67 -9.29 -12.43
CA GLU A 209 -4.38 -10.25 -13.49
C GLU A 209 -5.03 -11.61 -13.21
N PHE A 210 -4.96 -12.09 -11.97
CA PHE A 210 -5.58 -13.35 -11.57
C PHE A 210 -7.09 -13.34 -11.78
N VAL A 211 -7.80 -12.28 -11.46
CA VAL A 211 -9.26 -12.17 -11.70
C VAL A 211 -9.58 -12.43 -13.17
N ARG A 212 -8.78 -11.88 -14.08
CA ARG A 212 -8.98 -11.99 -15.53
C ARG A 212 -8.55 -13.33 -16.09
N THR A 213 -7.37 -13.79 -15.76
CA THR A 213 -6.72 -14.94 -16.40
C THR A 213 -6.89 -16.25 -15.64
N GLY A 214 -7.11 -16.20 -14.31
CA GLY A 214 -7.06 -17.34 -13.41
C GLY A 214 -5.62 -17.81 -13.10
N ARG A 215 -4.61 -17.06 -13.52
CA ARG A 215 -3.21 -17.33 -13.26
C ARG A 215 -2.64 -16.32 -12.27
N TYR A 216 -1.84 -16.81 -11.35
CA TYR A 216 -1.07 -16.01 -10.41
C TYR A 216 0.39 -16.41 -10.52
N HIS A 217 1.31 -15.47 -10.73
CA HIS A 217 2.73 -15.73 -11.05
C HIS A 217 2.92 -16.75 -12.19
N ASN A 218 2.13 -16.66 -13.26
CA ASN A 218 2.09 -17.58 -14.39
C ASN A 218 1.67 -19.04 -14.07
N GLU A 219 1.22 -19.33 -12.86
CA GLU A 219 0.68 -20.63 -12.47
C GLU A 219 -0.84 -20.62 -12.44
N ASN A 220 -1.47 -21.71 -12.91
CA ASN A 220 -2.92 -21.87 -12.78
C ASN A 220 -3.25 -22.21 -11.32
N MET A 221 -4.09 -21.39 -10.68
CA MET A 221 -4.49 -21.59 -9.29
C MET A 221 -5.69 -22.58 -9.13
N PHE A 222 -6.47 -22.80 -10.21
CA PHE A 222 -7.61 -23.72 -10.23
C PHE A 222 -7.69 -24.45 -11.56
#